data_f5a9e5d024d4578c5b4a5f3059df3400
#
_entry.id   f5a9e5d024d4578c5b4a5f3059df3400
#
_cell.length_a   1.000
_cell.length_b   1.000
_cell.length_c   1.000
_cell.angle_alpha   90.00
_cell.angle_beta   90.00
_cell.angle_gamma   90.00
#
_symmetry.space_group_name_H-M   'P 1'
#
loop_
_entity.id
_entity.type
_entity.pdbx_description
1 polymer ?
#
loop_
_entity_poly.entity_id
_entity_poly.type
_entity_poly.pdbx_seq_one_letter_code
_entity_poly.pdbx_strand_id
1 'polypeptide(L)'
;MTTKVFRLLPDGDPTTGMGPSDMIDASAFTTSDHGETNHTFFQTDDNSILSGVWECAPCREDIEAYPVHEMMTVISGSVTMINADGSSDTFTSGDTFFIAKGT
;
A
#
# COMPACT_ATOMS: atom_id res chain seq x y z
N MET A 1 15.81 14.37 -19.30
CA MET A 1 14.83 13.56 -18.58
C MET A 1 14.50 12.31 -19.39
N THR A 2 14.44 11.17 -18.75
CA THR A 2 14.05 9.92 -19.39
C THR A 2 12.64 9.58 -18.99
N THR A 3 11.80 9.33 -20.00
CA THR A 3 10.45 8.82 -19.77
C THR A 3 10.38 7.38 -20.28
N LYS A 4 9.69 6.53 -19.55
CA LYS A 4 9.49 5.16 -19.98
C LYS A 4 8.24 4.58 -19.31
N VAL A 5 7.78 3.47 -19.87
CA VAL A 5 6.74 2.68 -19.24
C VAL A 5 7.38 1.82 -18.16
N PHE A 6 6.79 1.81 -16.99
CA PHE A 6 7.22 0.98 -15.86
C PHE A 6 6.28 -0.20 -15.69
N ARG A 7 6.87 -1.39 -15.52
CA ARG A 7 6.11 -2.56 -15.09
C ARG A 7 6.22 -2.66 -13.57
N LEU A 8 5.11 -2.72 -12.89
CA LEU A 8 5.08 -2.90 -11.44
C LEU A 8 5.14 -4.40 -11.16
N LEU A 9 6.33 -4.88 -10.81
CA LEU A 9 6.57 -6.31 -10.57
C LEU A 9 6.19 -6.69 -9.15
N PRO A 10 5.45 -7.79 -8.95
CA PRO A 10 4.99 -8.18 -7.60
C PRO A 10 6.11 -8.42 -6.59
N ASP A 11 7.28 -8.86 -7.06
CA ASP A 11 8.42 -9.18 -6.19
C ASP A 11 9.40 -8.01 -6.03
N GLY A 12 9.06 -6.83 -6.53
CA GLY A 12 9.88 -5.64 -6.41
C GLY A 12 10.94 -5.53 -7.50
N ASP A 13 12.08 -4.93 -7.15
CA ASP A 13 13.19 -4.76 -8.09
C ASP A 13 13.72 -6.12 -8.56
N PRO A 14 13.95 -6.32 -9.88
CA PRO A 14 14.42 -7.62 -10.37
C PRO A 14 15.79 -8.05 -9.83
N THR A 15 16.58 -7.10 -9.34
CA THR A 15 17.92 -7.38 -8.79
C THR A 15 17.92 -7.41 -7.27
N THR A 16 17.26 -6.44 -6.62
CA THR A 16 17.32 -6.23 -5.17
C THR A 16 16.05 -6.66 -4.44
N GLY A 17 14.95 -6.92 -5.14
CA GLY A 17 13.69 -7.34 -4.55
C GLY A 17 12.95 -6.22 -3.82
N MET A 18 12.26 -6.58 -2.77
CA MET A 18 11.56 -5.65 -1.88
C MET A 18 12.51 -5.13 -0.82
N GLY A 19 12.31 -3.88 -0.41
CA GLY A 19 13.07 -3.27 0.68
C GLY A 19 12.21 -3.03 1.92
N PRO A 20 12.83 -2.62 3.04
CA PRO A 20 12.10 -2.24 4.24
C PRO A 20 11.10 -1.11 3.94
N SER A 21 9.93 -1.17 4.57
CA SER A 21 8.90 -0.15 4.41
C SER A 21 8.56 0.47 5.76
N ASP A 22 8.40 1.78 5.76
CA ASP A 22 7.92 2.57 6.89
C ASP A 22 6.80 3.53 6.48
N MET A 23 6.07 3.17 5.42
CA MET A 23 5.00 4.02 4.87
C MET A 23 3.85 4.21 5.85
N ILE A 24 3.65 3.24 6.74
CA ILE A 24 2.63 3.32 7.78
C ILE A 24 3.34 3.59 9.11
N ASP A 25 2.86 4.60 9.83
CA ASP A 25 3.38 4.89 11.16
C ASP A 25 3.17 3.67 12.07
N ALA A 26 4.23 3.25 12.76
CA ALA A 26 4.17 2.09 13.65
C ALA A 26 3.08 2.21 14.71
N SER A 27 2.76 3.43 15.14
CA SER A 27 1.70 3.68 16.12
C SER A 27 0.30 3.39 15.61
N ALA A 28 0.11 3.28 14.29
CA ALA A 28 -1.19 2.95 13.70
C ALA A 28 -1.52 1.46 13.82
N PHE A 29 -0.52 0.62 13.98
CA PHE A 29 -0.74 -0.82 14.08
C PHE A 29 -1.27 -1.22 15.46
N THR A 30 -2.29 -2.09 15.46
CA THR A 30 -2.88 -2.65 16.67
C THR A 30 -2.42 -4.06 16.94
N THR A 31 -1.63 -4.64 16.05
CA THR A 31 -1.06 -5.98 16.16
C THR A 31 0.46 -5.90 16.36
N SER A 32 1.05 -6.91 17.02
CA SER A 32 2.49 -6.92 17.28
C SER A 32 3.32 -7.25 16.04
N ASP A 33 2.82 -8.13 15.16
CA ASP A 33 3.48 -8.44 13.90
C ASP A 33 2.88 -7.55 12.80
N HIS A 34 3.69 -6.62 12.32
CA HIS A 34 3.29 -5.70 11.26
C HIS A 34 4.45 -5.44 10.30
N GLY A 35 5.31 -6.44 10.11
CA GLY A 35 6.43 -6.32 9.17
C GLY A 35 5.91 -6.00 7.77
N GLU A 36 6.46 -4.96 7.16
CA GLU A 36 6.10 -4.56 5.81
C GLU A 36 7.34 -4.33 4.95
N THR A 37 7.18 -4.57 3.66
CA THR A 37 8.20 -4.30 2.65
C THR A 37 7.54 -3.60 1.47
N ASN A 38 8.33 -2.83 0.74
CA ASN A 38 7.86 -2.20 -0.49
C ASN A 38 8.99 -2.03 -1.50
N HIS A 39 8.62 -1.70 -2.72
CA HIS A 39 9.52 -1.17 -3.72
C HIS A 39 8.78 -0.12 -4.53
N THR A 40 9.35 1.08 -4.58
CA THR A 40 8.82 2.18 -5.38
C THR A 40 9.45 2.13 -6.77
N PHE A 41 8.61 1.96 -7.80
CA PHE A 41 9.08 1.95 -9.19
C PHE A 41 9.15 3.33 -9.81
N PHE A 42 8.30 4.25 -9.35
CA PHE A 42 8.29 5.61 -9.85
C PHE A 42 7.83 6.56 -8.74
N GLN A 43 8.46 7.71 -8.69
CA GLN A 43 8.09 8.78 -7.76
C GLN A 43 8.45 10.11 -8.39
N THR A 44 7.55 11.09 -8.32
CA THR A 44 7.83 12.45 -8.77
C THR A 44 8.71 13.18 -7.75
N ASP A 45 9.47 14.19 -8.21
CA ASP A 45 10.39 14.94 -7.35
C ASP A 45 9.65 15.67 -6.22
N ASP A 46 8.41 16.09 -6.47
CA ASP A 46 7.56 16.76 -5.47
C ASP A 46 6.74 15.78 -4.62
N ASN A 47 6.92 14.49 -4.82
CA ASN A 47 6.19 13.42 -4.11
C ASN A 47 4.67 13.43 -4.33
N SER A 48 4.21 14.07 -5.41
CA SER A 48 2.77 14.12 -5.71
C SER A 48 2.24 12.82 -6.29
N ILE A 49 3.11 12.03 -6.94
CA ILE A 49 2.76 10.73 -7.50
C ILE A 49 3.85 9.73 -7.12
N LEU A 50 3.40 8.60 -6.61
CA LEU A 50 4.26 7.46 -6.28
C LEU A 50 3.55 6.20 -6.76
N SER A 51 4.30 5.28 -7.35
CA SER A 51 3.77 3.97 -7.70
C SER A 51 4.77 2.87 -7.36
N GLY A 52 4.26 1.77 -6.86
CA GLY A 52 5.11 0.68 -6.44
C GLY A 52 4.32 -0.55 -6.04
N VAL A 53 4.99 -1.45 -5.36
CA VAL A 53 4.41 -2.66 -4.79
C VAL A 53 4.70 -2.70 -3.29
N TRP A 54 3.80 -3.31 -2.55
CA TRP A 54 3.85 -3.34 -1.10
C TRP A 54 3.35 -4.68 -0.59
N GLU A 55 3.96 -5.15 0.48
CA GLU A 55 3.60 -6.40 1.14
C GLU A 55 3.64 -6.19 2.65
N CYS A 56 2.69 -6.76 3.36
CA CYS A 56 2.62 -6.67 4.81
C CYS A 56 2.24 -8.02 5.42
N ALA A 57 2.84 -8.33 6.57
CA ALA A 57 2.39 -9.43 7.39
C ALA A 57 0.91 -9.25 7.77
N PRO A 58 0.18 -10.35 8.06
CA PRO A 58 -1.19 -10.23 8.57
C PRO A 58 -1.21 -9.33 9.81
N CYS A 59 -1.90 -8.21 9.71
CA CYS A 59 -1.90 -7.18 10.74
C CYS A 59 -3.19 -6.37 10.68
N ARG A 60 -3.37 -5.53 11.69
CA ARG A 60 -4.43 -4.54 11.73
C ARG A 60 -3.85 -3.17 12.05
N GLU A 61 -4.36 -2.17 11.36
CA GLU A 61 -4.02 -0.78 11.62
C GLU A 61 -5.27 0.07 11.69
N ASP A 62 -5.22 1.08 12.57
CA ASP A 62 -6.27 2.08 12.69
C ASP A 62 -5.73 3.40 12.17
N ILE A 63 -6.39 3.97 11.16
CA ILE A 63 -6.00 5.21 10.52
C ILE A 63 -7.13 6.22 10.75
N GLU A 64 -6.83 7.30 11.44
CA GLU A 64 -7.81 8.33 11.77
C GLU A 64 -8.25 9.09 10.52
N ALA A 65 -7.30 9.44 9.66
CA ALA A 65 -7.57 10.11 8.39
C ALA A 65 -6.55 9.63 7.37
N TYR A 66 -7.01 9.05 6.27
CA TYR A 66 -6.10 8.52 5.24
C TYR A 66 -5.26 9.65 4.66
N PRO A 67 -3.91 9.50 4.63
CA PRO A 67 -3.03 10.65 4.36
C PRO A 67 -2.96 11.06 2.89
N VAL A 68 -3.37 10.21 1.97
CA VAL A 68 -3.23 10.42 0.52
C VAL A 68 -4.43 9.87 -0.22
N HIS A 69 -4.55 10.21 -1.51
CA HIS A 69 -5.38 9.45 -2.44
C HIS A 69 -4.62 8.22 -2.89
N GLU A 70 -5.23 7.05 -2.80
CA GLU A 70 -4.54 5.81 -3.14
C GLU A 70 -5.44 4.85 -3.92
N MET A 71 -4.91 4.34 -5.02
CA MET A 71 -5.52 3.22 -5.74
C MET A 71 -4.67 1.98 -5.49
N MET A 72 -5.31 0.89 -5.13
CA MET A 72 -4.62 -0.36 -4.79
C MET A 72 -5.24 -1.53 -5.53
N THR A 73 -4.40 -2.37 -6.11
CA THR A 73 -4.81 -3.68 -6.64
C THR A 73 -4.22 -4.77 -5.78
N VAL A 74 -5.05 -5.66 -5.27
CA VAL A 74 -4.60 -6.79 -4.46
C VAL A 74 -4.02 -7.86 -5.38
N ILE A 75 -2.75 -8.20 -5.17
CA ILE A 75 -2.06 -9.24 -5.94
C ILE A 75 -2.31 -10.61 -5.31
N SER A 76 -2.15 -10.69 -3.99
CA SER A 76 -2.36 -11.92 -3.22
C SER A 76 -2.84 -11.59 -1.81
N GLY A 77 -3.46 -12.54 -1.15
CA GLY A 77 -4.01 -12.32 0.17
C GLY A 77 -5.33 -11.55 0.14
N SER A 78 -5.61 -10.83 1.21
CA SER A 78 -6.84 -10.04 1.32
C SER A 78 -6.63 -8.82 2.19
N VAL A 79 -7.45 -7.80 1.94
CA VAL A 79 -7.52 -6.57 2.73
C VAL A 79 -8.98 -6.33 3.07
N THR A 80 -9.28 -6.10 4.35
CA THR A 80 -10.61 -5.67 4.79
C THR A 80 -10.52 -4.22 5.26
N MET A 81 -11.34 -3.38 4.65
CA MET A 81 -11.48 -1.98 5.02
C MET A 81 -12.75 -1.82 5.86
N ILE A 82 -12.60 -1.27 7.07
CA ILE A 82 -13.70 -1.03 7.98
C ILE A 82 -13.87 0.48 8.11
N ASN A 83 -15.04 0.97 7.74
CA ASN A 83 -15.37 2.39 7.82
C ASN A 83 -15.79 2.78 9.24
N ALA A 84 -15.78 4.08 9.52
CA ALA A 84 -16.15 4.60 10.85
C ALA A 84 -17.59 4.25 11.25
N ASP A 85 -18.48 4.04 10.29
CA ASP A 85 -19.87 3.64 10.55
C ASP A 85 -20.04 2.12 10.81
N GLY A 86 -18.92 1.37 10.80
CA GLY A 86 -18.91 -0.08 11.01
C GLY A 86 -19.13 -0.90 9.75
N SER A 87 -19.43 -0.29 8.63
CA SER A 87 -19.51 -1.02 7.35
C SER A 87 -18.12 -1.48 6.92
N SER A 88 -18.04 -2.61 6.25
CA SER A 88 -16.77 -3.16 5.81
C SER A 88 -16.86 -3.75 4.42
N ASP A 89 -15.71 -3.81 3.76
CA ASP A 89 -15.57 -4.43 2.46
C ASP A 89 -14.25 -5.19 2.43
N THR A 90 -14.24 -6.37 1.82
CA THR A 90 -13.04 -7.21 1.72
C THR A 90 -12.65 -7.35 0.26
N PHE A 91 -11.38 -7.07 0.00
CA PHE A 91 -10.78 -7.14 -1.33
C PHE A 91 -9.79 -8.30 -1.38
N THR A 92 -9.86 -9.06 -2.45
CA THR A 92 -9.01 -10.24 -2.68
C THR A 92 -8.26 -10.12 -3.99
N SER A 93 -7.43 -11.10 -4.31
CA SER A 93 -6.59 -11.10 -5.52
C SER A 93 -7.37 -10.70 -6.77
N GLY A 94 -6.90 -9.71 -7.48
CA GLY A 94 -7.52 -9.15 -8.67
C GLY A 94 -8.44 -7.97 -8.44
N ASP A 95 -8.86 -7.71 -7.20
CA ASP A 95 -9.70 -6.56 -6.89
C ASP A 95 -8.89 -5.27 -6.87
N THR A 96 -9.50 -4.19 -7.31
CA THR A 96 -8.94 -2.84 -7.27
C THR A 96 -9.90 -1.93 -6.52
N PHE A 97 -9.35 -1.11 -5.63
CA PHE A 97 -10.15 -0.15 -4.87
C PHE A 97 -9.41 1.17 -4.72
N PHE A 98 -10.13 2.19 -4.32
CA PHE A 98 -9.60 3.54 -4.15
C PHE A 98 -9.96 4.07 -2.77
N ILE A 99 -8.99 4.68 -2.12
CA ILE A 99 -9.18 5.36 -0.84
C ILE A 99 -8.94 6.85 -1.06
N ALA A 100 -9.95 7.66 -0.80
CA ALA A 100 -9.80 9.11 -0.88
C ALA A 100 -9.08 9.64 0.36
N LYS A 101 -8.21 10.62 0.16
CA LYS A 101 -7.54 11.33 1.25
C LYS A 101 -8.57 11.86 2.24
N GLY A 102 -8.33 11.64 3.52
CA GLY A 102 -9.20 12.09 4.60
C GLY A 102 -10.27 11.09 5.03
N THR A 103 -10.35 9.94 4.31
CA THR A 103 -11.27 8.86 4.69
C THR A 103 -10.97 8.33 6.08
#